data_b885150096bcb2a26eac8a372ca200b8
#
_entry.id   b885150096bcb2a26eac8a372ca200b8
#
_cell.length_a   1.000
_cell.length_b   1.000
_cell.length_c   1.000
_cell.angle_alpha   90.00
_cell.angle_beta   90.00
_cell.angle_gamma   90.00
#
_symmetry.space_group_name_H-M   'P 1'
#
loop_
_entity.id
_entity.type
_entity.pdbx_description
1 polymer ?
#
loop_
_entity_poly.entity_id
_entity_poly.type
_entity_poly.pdbx_seq_one_letter_code
_entity_poly.pdbx_strand_id
1 'polypeptide(L)'
;MKVSRILPLAIAALVGAFVLAAPVAPTSGPKEGSKEGAIRVLFLGHESEHHNSNKYYPMLAKGLGRDAIYFDYVTSVEEALGDADYLSQFDTVMLYANHGEITPQQWKNLKGYVEGGGGFVPVHCASWCFGNEPEFDQLVGGRFASHKTGTFTAKVVDAKHPAMAGVEAFEAWDETYKHKNHNEKDRTVLMVREIAGKDDNITEPEPWTWVRTQGKGRVFYTASGHDERVWKQPAFHQLLKAGILWSVGDAR
;
A
#
# COMPACT_ATOMS: atom_id res chain seq x y z
N MET A 1 -49.63 -65.62 -45.03
CA MET A 1 -49.52 -64.18 -44.65
C MET A 1 -48.35 -64.05 -43.68
N LYS A 2 -47.25 -63.48 -44.13
CA LYS A 2 -46.05 -63.21 -43.26
C LYS A 2 -46.06 -61.75 -42.93
N VAL A 3 -46.18 -61.45 -41.65
CA VAL A 3 -46.09 -60.10 -41.14
C VAL A 3 -44.62 -59.82 -40.74
N SER A 4 -43.99 -58.89 -41.48
CA SER A 4 -42.63 -58.46 -41.21
C SER A 4 -42.66 -57.38 -40.06
N ARG A 5 -41.94 -57.62 -38.99
CA ARG A 5 -41.74 -56.66 -37.92
C ARG A 5 -40.52 -55.80 -38.26
N ILE A 6 -40.75 -54.48 -38.37
CA ILE A 6 -39.69 -53.50 -38.52
C ILE A 6 -39.26 -53.04 -37.11
N LEU A 7 -37.97 -53.19 -36.82
CA LEU A 7 -37.35 -52.74 -35.57
C LEU A 7 -36.92 -51.25 -35.73
N PRO A 8 -37.19 -50.36 -34.83
CA PRO A 8 -36.69 -48.99 -34.93
C PRO A 8 -35.24 -48.89 -34.46
N LEU A 9 -34.45 -48.27 -35.31
CA LEU A 9 -33.05 -47.94 -35.06
C LEU A 9 -32.99 -46.74 -34.08
N ALA A 10 -32.45 -46.93 -32.87
CA ALA A 10 -32.21 -45.87 -31.93
C ALA A 10 -30.90 -45.15 -32.29
N ILE A 11 -31.01 -43.87 -32.68
CA ILE A 11 -29.87 -42.96 -32.89
C ILE A 11 -29.48 -42.41 -31.53
N ALA A 12 -28.35 -42.83 -30.99
CA ALA A 12 -27.73 -42.22 -29.81
C ALA A 12 -27.02 -40.92 -30.20
N ALA A 13 -27.57 -39.79 -29.79
CA ALA A 13 -26.91 -38.52 -29.94
C ALA A 13 -25.80 -38.37 -28.87
N LEU A 14 -24.54 -38.35 -29.31
CA LEU A 14 -23.40 -38.01 -28.47
C LEU A 14 -23.39 -36.48 -28.23
N VAL A 15 -23.78 -36.04 -27.04
CA VAL A 15 -23.62 -34.67 -26.62
C VAL A 15 -22.17 -34.50 -26.15
N GLY A 16 -21.32 -33.99 -27.02
CA GLY A 16 -19.96 -33.58 -26.66
C GLY A 16 -20.00 -32.34 -25.77
N ALA A 17 -19.68 -32.49 -24.50
CA ALA A 17 -19.45 -31.35 -23.61
C ALA A 17 -18.16 -30.61 -24.00
N PHE A 18 -18.28 -29.49 -24.68
CA PHE A 18 -17.18 -28.56 -24.87
C PHE A 18 -16.90 -27.89 -23.50
N VAL A 19 -15.85 -28.31 -22.82
CA VAL A 19 -15.28 -27.56 -21.69
C VAL A 19 -14.54 -26.36 -22.28
N LEU A 20 -15.16 -25.19 -22.26
CA LEU A 20 -14.49 -23.92 -22.52
C LEU A 20 -13.47 -23.72 -21.40
N ALA A 21 -12.20 -23.94 -21.68
CA ALA A 21 -11.12 -23.54 -20.81
C ALA A 21 -11.21 -22.01 -20.63
N ALA A 22 -11.37 -21.55 -19.41
CA ALA A 22 -11.27 -20.14 -19.09
C ALA A 22 -9.89 -19.61 -19.54
N PRO A 23 -9.79 -18.38 -20.11
CA PRO A 23 -8.51 -17.83 -20.46
C PRO A 23 -7.67 -17.73 -19.18
N VAL A 24 -6.51 -18.40 -19.18
CA VAL A 24 -5.49 -18.22 -18.14
C VAL A 24 -5.06 -16.77 -18.25
N ALA A 25 -5.28 -16.00 -17.18
CA ALA A 25 -4.75 -14.64 -17.09
C ALA A 25 -3.24 -14.71 -17.33
N PRO A 26 -2.65 -13.77 -18.10
CA PRO A 26 -1.20 -13.77 -18.30
C PRO A 26 -0.54 -13.68 -16.93
N THR A 27 0.29 -14.66 -16.59
CA THR A 27 1.23 -14.55 -15.48
C THR A 27 2.14 -13.39 -15.85
N SER A 28 2.10 -12.30 -15.08
CA SER A 28 3.05 -11.19 -15.23
C SER A 28 4.44 -11.80 -15.02
N GLY A 29 5.18 -11.96 -16.11
CA GLY A 29 6.61 -12.25 -16.03
C GLY A 29 7.36 -11.15 -15.29
N PRO A 30 8.68 -11.34 -15.00
CA PRO A 30 9.48 -10.30 -14.36
C PRO A 30 9.31 -8.99 -15.13
N LYS A 31 8.98 -7.90 -14.41
CA LYS A 31 8.80 -6.59 -15.01
C LYS A 31 10.11 -6.18 -15.70
N GLU A 32 10.01 -5.70 -16.94
CA GLU A 32 11.18 -5.32 -17.76
C GLU A 32 12.04 -4.30 -17.00
N GLY A 33 13.34 -4.58 -16.82
CA GLY A 33 14.29 -3.73 -16.08
C GLY A 33 14.50 -4.10 -14.61
N SER A 34 13.73 -5.03 -14.01
CA SER A 34 14.03 -5.52 -12.67
C SER A 34 15.13 -6.59 -12.71
N LYS A 35 16.13 -6.48 -11.84
CA LYS A 35 16.99 -7.63 -11.52
C LYS A 35 16.13 -8.66 -10.77
N GLU A 36 16.30 -9.94 -11.09
CA GLU A 36 15.60 -11.01 -10.38
C GLU A 36 15.76 -10.82 -8.86
N GLY A 37 14.64 -10.73 -8.14
CA GLY A 37 14.61 -10.48 -6.70
C GLY A 37 14.71 -9.01 -6.24
N ALA A 38 14.85 -8.02 -7.14
CA ALA A 38 14.85 -6.58 -6.79
C ALA A 38 13.42 -6.03 -6.70
N ILE A 39 13.16 -5.15 -5.69
CA ILE A 39 11.91 -4.41 -5.58
C ILE A 39 12.08 -3.02 -6.17
N ARG A 40 11.17 -2.64 -7.06
CA ARG A 40 11.07 -1.28 -7.59
C ARG A 40 9.95 -0.51 -6.88
N VAL A 41 10.32 0.56 -6.21
CA VAL A 41 9.41 1.45 -5.50
C VAL A 41 9.31 2.77 -6.26
N LEU A 42 8.12 3.15 -6.69
CA LEU A 42 7.85 4.52 -7.10
C LEU A 42 7.62 5.37 -5.85
N PHE A 43 8.54 6.28 -5.54
CA PHE A 43 8.40 7.17 -4.40
C PHE A 43 7.85 8.52 -4.87
N LEU A 44 6.57 8.77 -4.62
CA LEU A 44 5.95 10.08 -4.85
C LEU A 44 6.15 10.96 -3.60
N GLY A 45 7.06 11.91 -3.74
CA GLY A 45 7.30 12.99 -2.80
C GLY A 45 6.65 14.31 -3.23
N HIS A 46 7.18 15.42 -2.74
CA HIS A 46 6.78 16.77 -3.12
C HIS A 46 7.91 17.79 -2.92
N GLU A 47 7.75 18.97 -3.47
CA GLU A 47 8.70 20.07 -3.34
C GLU A 47 8.27 21.05 -2.22
N SER A 48 8.19 20.56 -1.00
CA SER A 48 7.87 21.37 0.17
C SER A 48 8.94 21.23 1.25
N GLU A 49 9.24 22.32 1.97
CA GLU A 49 10.08 22.26 3.16
C GLU A 49 9.39 21.54 4.33
N HIS A 50 8.06 21.56 4.33
CA HIS A 50 7.25 20.81 5.29
C HIS A 50 7.16 19.35 4.86
N HIS A 51 7.47 18.43 5.74
CA HIS A 51 7.60 17.00 5.40
C HIS A 51 8.57 16.79 4.21
N ASN A 52 9.77 17.32 4.31
CA ASN A 52 10.70 17.48 3.20
C ASN A 52 11.17 16.14 2.59
N SER A 53 10.42 15.62 1.62
CA SER A 53 10.72 14.36 0.95
C SER A 53 12.05 14.38 0.20
N ASN A 54 12.46 15.55 -0.36
CA ASN A 54 13.76 15.72 -1.00
C ASN A 54 14.93 15.44 -0.03
N LYS A 55 14.75 15.79 1.25
CA LYS A 55 15.74 15.54 2.31
C LYS A 55 15.74 14.09 2.79
N TYR A 56 14.56 13.47 2.89
CA TYR A 56 14.42 12.18 3.56
C TYR A 56 14.52 10.99 2.63
N TYR A 57 14.08 11.13 1.37
CA TYR A 57 14.21 10.09 0.36
C TYR A 57 15.64 9.52 0.25
N PRO A 58 16.73 10.33 0.18
CA PRO A 58 18.08 9.78 0.08
C PRO A 58 18.50 8.97 1.30
N MET A 59 17.97 9.29 2.49
CA MET A 59 18.27 8.53 3.72
C MET A 59 17.71 7.12 3.63
N LEU A 60 16.43 7.00 3.19
CA LEU A 60 15.78 5.72 3.01
C LEU A 60 16.41 4.90 1.88
N ALA A 61 16.63 5.52 0.72
CA ALA A 61 17.25 4.86 -0.44
C ALA A 61 18.64 4.30 -0.10
N LYS A 62 19.47 5.06 0.65
CA LYS A 62 20.75 4.60 1.15
C LYS A 62 20.61 3.45 2.15
N GLY A 63 19.60 3.53 3.04
CA GLY A 63 19.35 2.51 4.06
C GLY A 63 18.93 1.17 3.44
N LEU A 64 18.06 1.19 2.44
CA LEU A 64 17.43 -0.01 1.88
C LEU A 64 18.06 -0.53 0.57
N GLY A 65 18.97 0.21 -0.05
CA GLY A 65 19.61 -0.21 -1.30
C GLY A 65 20.38 -1.55 -1.21
N ARG A 66 20.87 -1.91 -0.02
CA ARG A 66 21.52 -3.21 0.24
C ARG A 66 20.55 -4.38 0.32
N ASP A 67 19.26 -4.08 0.52
CA ASP A 67 18.19 -5.07 0.59
C ASP A 67 17.54 -5.29 -0.79
N ALA A 68 18.19 -4.84 -1.86
CA ALA A 68 17.68 -4.88 -3.23
C ALA A 68 16.32 -4.14 -3.39
N ILE A 69 16.09 -3.07 -2.61
CA ILE A 69 14.95 -2.17 -2.73
C ILE A 69 15.43 -0.87 -3.37
N TYR A 70 14.92 -0.57 -4.56
CA TYR A 70 15.33 0.57 -5.37
C TYR A 70 14.17 1.52 -5.57
N PHE A 71 14.46 2.81 -5.53
CA PHE A 71 13.47 3.87 -5.59
C PHE A 71 13.64 4.71 -6.85
N ASP A 72 12.57 4.86 -7.59
CA ASP A 72 12.41 5.91 -8.57
C ASP A 72 11.65 7.06 -7.88
N TYR A 73 12.30 8.22 -7.72
CA TYR A 73 11.77 9.34 -6.95
C TYR A 73 11.23 10.43 -7.86
N VAL A 74 9.97 10.80 -7.67
CA VAL A 74 9.29 11.87 -8.39
C VAL A 74 8.54 12.78 -7.41
N THR A 75 8.32 14.04 -7.78
CA THR A 75 7.62 15.04 -6.95
C THR A 75 6.29 15.50 -7.55
N SER A 76 5.98 15.06 -8.76
CA SER A 76 4.76 15.40 -9.48
C SER A 76 3.75 14.26 -9.47
N VAL A 77 2.51 14.57 -9.12
CA VAL A 77 1.39 13.60 -9.20
C VAL A 77 1.16 13.15 -10.63
N GLU A 78 1.33 14.06 -11.61
CA GLU A 78 1.19 13.72 -13.02
C GLU A 78 2.27 12.73 -13.49
N GLU A 79 3.52 12.96 -13.10
CA GLU A 79 4.61 12.05 -13.42
C GLU A 79 4.42 10.66 -12.79
N ALA A 80 3.95 10.62 -11.53
CA ALA A 80 3.76 9.36 -10.82
C ALA A 80 2.54 8.58 -11.31
N LEU A 81 1.40 9.25 -11.52
CA LEU A 81 0.09 8.63 -11.63
C LEU A 81 -0.62 8.93 -12.96
N GLY A 82 -0.05 9.75 -13.83
CA GLY A 82 -0.66 10.16 -15.11
C GLY A 82 -0.72 9.02 -16.13
N ASP A 83 0.26 8.12 -16.11
CA ASP A 83 0.38 6.99 -17.03
C ASP A 83 0.29 5.66 -16.29
N ALA A 84 -0.72 4.85 -16.62
CA ALA A 84 -0.94 3.52 -16.02
C ALA A 84 0.13 2.51 -16.41
N ASP A 85 0.69 2.60 -17.63
CA ASP A 85 1.74 1.69 -18.10
C ASP A 85 3.07 1.98 -17.37
N TYR A 86 3.38 3.27 -17.15
CA TYR A 86 4.51 3.66 -16.31
C TYR A 86 4.34 3.14 -14.87
N LEU A 87 3.17 3.38 -14.26
CA LEU A 87 2.86 2.94 -12.91
C LEU A 87 2.97 1.41 -12.75
N SER A 88 2.59 0.66 -13.79
CA SER A 88 2.65 -0.81 -13.80
C SER A 88 4.05 -1.39 -13.71
N GLN A 89 5.10 -0.59 -13.97
CA GLN A 89 6.50 -1.03 -13.91
C GLN A 89 7.03 -1.16 -12.49
N PHE A 90 6.30 -0.66 -11.48
CA PHE A 90 6.69 -0.69 -10.09
C PHE A 90 5.97 -1.80 -9.32
N ASP A 91 6.62 -2.32 -8.28
CA ASP A 91 6.06 -3.32 -7.39
C ASP A 91 5.19 -2.70 -6.30
N THR A 92 5.58 -1.49 -5.86
CA THR A 92 4.83 -0.70 -4.88
C THR A 92 5.00 0.79 -5.12
N VAL A 93 3.97 1.56 -4.77
CA VAL A 93 4.01 3.02 -4.71
C VAL A 93 4.14 3.45 -3.26
N MET A 94 5.16 4.24 -2.94
CA MET A 94 5.31 4.90 -1.67
C MET A 94 4.90 6.37 -1.82
N LEU A 95 4.04 6.86 -0.94
CA LEU A 95 3.58 8.24 -0.94
C LEU A 95 3.98 8.93 0.36
N TYR A 96 4.80 9.98 0.26
CA TYR A 96 5.14 10.88 1.37
C TYR A 96 5.11 12.31 0.89
N ALA A 97 3.94 12.93 0.93
CA ALA A 97 3.67 14.24 0.35
C ALA A 97 2.41 14.89 0.96
N ASN A 98 2.19 16.17 0.61
CA ASN A 98 0.99 16.94 0.93
C ASN A 98 0.31 17.45 -0.35
N HIS A 99 0.09 16.59 -1.35
CA HIS A 99 -0.65 16.97 -2.55
C HIS A 99 -2.14 17.12 -2.25
N GLY A 100 -2.69 18.32 -2.50
CA GLY A 100 -4.10 18.63 -2.18
C GLY A 100 -5.10 17.96 -3.09
N GLU A 101 -4.75 17.76 -4.35
CA GLU A 101 -5.67 17.32 -5.40
C GLU A 101 -5.10 16.18 -6.24
N ILE A 102 -6.01 15.37 -6.78
CA ILE A 102 -5.75 14.33 -7.77
C ILE A 102 -6.81 14.41 -8.86
N THR A 103 -6.42 14.24 -10.13
CA THR A 103 -7.39 14.18 -11.22
C THR A 103 -8.14 12.84 -11.25
N PRO A 104 -9.35 12.78 -11.85
CA PRO A 104 -10.07 11.52 -11.99
C PRO A 104 -9.29 10.42 -12.71
N GLN A 105 -8.43 10.79 -13.68
CA GLN A 105 -7.61 9.82 -14.40
C GLN A 105 -6.47 9.29 -13.52
N GLN A 106 -5.77 10.16 -12.80
CA GLN A 106 -4.70 9.76 -11.86
C GLN A 106 -5.26 8.88 -10.73
N TRP A 107 -6.44 9.24 -10.20
CA TRP A 107 -7.13 8.40 -9.22
C TRP A 107 -7.48 7.02 -9.77
N LYS A 108 -8.05 6.97 -10.97
CA LYS A 108 -8.37 5.72 -11.66
C LYS A 108 -7.12 4.85 -11.84
N ASN A 109 -5.99 5.45 -12.22
CA ASN A 109 -4.72 4.74 -12.41
C ASN A 109 -4.21 4.18 -11.08
N LEU A 110 -4.14 4.99 -10.01
CA LEU A 110 -3.69 4.54 -8.68
C LEU A 110 -4.60 3.45 -8.12
N LYS A 111 -5.93 3.67 -8.15
CA LYS A 111 -6.90 2.69 -7.66
C LYS A 111 -6.81 1.38 -8.44
N GLY A 112 -6.78 1.46 -9.76
CA GLY A 112 -6.67 0.28 -10.64
C GLY A 112 -5.36 -0.47 -10.44
N TYR A 113 -4.24 0.23 -10.24
CA TYR A 113 -2.94 -0.35 -9.91
C TYR A 113 -3.00 -1.16 -8.61
N VAL A 114 -3.53 -0.58 -7.53
CA VAL A 114 -3.65 -1.28 -6.24
C VAL A 114 -4.64 -2.45 -6.35
N GLU A 115 -5.84 -2.23 -6.90
CA GLU A 115 -6.84 -3.30 -7.06
C GLU A 115 -6.34 -4.45 -7.95
N GLY A 116 -5.44 -4.16 -8.89
CA GLY A 116 -4.76 -5.14 -9.74
C GLY A 116 -3.69 -5.97 -9.05
N GLY A 117 -3.24 -5.58 -7.85
CA GLY A 117 -2.23 -6.29 -7.07
C GLY A 117 -0.97 -5.49 -6.75
N GLY A 118 -0.88 -4.23 -7.17
CA GLY A 118 0.21 -3.34 -6.80
C GLY A 118 0.23 -3.01 -5.31
N GLY A 119 1.42 -2.82 -4.74
CA GLY A 119 1.59 -2.38 -3.36
C GLY A 119 1.36 -0.88 -3.20
N PHE A 120 0.90 -0.44 -2.01
CA PHE A 120 0.78 0.97 -1.68
C PHE A 120 1.25 1.23 -0.24
N VAL A 121 2.20 2.16 -0.08
CA VAL A 121 2.84 2.49 1.20
C VAL A 121 2.71 4.00 1.46
N PRO A 122 1.51 4.50 1.83
CA PRO A 122 1.36 5.87 2.30
C PRO A 122 2.01 6.03 3.67
N VAL A 123 2.73 7.15 3.86
CA VAL A 123 3.48 7.45 5.08
C VAL A 123 3.08 8.82 5.61
N HIS A 124 2.76 8.89 6.90
CA HIS A 124 2.54 10.12 7.66
C HIS A 124 1.56 11.08 6.96
N CYS A 125 2.08 12.18 6.43
CA CYS A 125 1.31 13.22 5.76
C CYS A 125 0.51 12.75 4.53
N ALA A 126 0.82 11.60 3.99
CA ALA A 126 0.07 10.99 2.89
C ALA A 126 -1.43 10.82 3.22
N SER A 127 -1.79 10.62 4.50
CA SER A 127 -3.20 10.53 4.92
C SER A 127 -3.98 11.86 4.81
N TRP A 128 -3.30 12.96 4.52
CA TRP A 128 -3.93 14.26 4.21
C TRP A 128 -4.12 14.49 2.71
N CYS A 129 -3.40 13.78 1.85
CA CYS A 129 -3.41 14.01 0.40
C CYS A 129 -4.82 13.89 -0.21
N PHE A 130 -4.96 14.48 -1.39
CA PHE A 130 -6.09 14.29 -2.30
C PHE A 130 -7.46 14.54 -1.68
N GLY A 131 -7.60 15.72 -1.00
CA GLY A 131 -8.84 16.09 -0.32
C GLY A 131 -10.07 16.19 -1.22
N ASN A 132 -9.89 16.27 -2.53
CA ASN A 132 -10.96 16.25 -3.53
C ASN A 132 -11.44 14.84 -3.90
N GLU A 133 -10.80 13.76 -3.37
CA GLU A 133 -11.15 12.37 -3.65
C GLU A 133 -11.43 11.58 -2.35
N PRO A 134 -12.70 11.51 -1.91
CA PRO A 134 -13.05 10.83 -0.66
C PRO A 134 -12.74 9.33 -0.62
N GLU A 135 -12.71 8.65 -1.77
CA GLU A 135 -12.35 7.22 -1.83
C GLU A 135 -10.86 7.01 -1.51
N PHE A 136 -10.02 8.03 -1.61
CA PHE A 136 -8.62 7.94 -1.20
C PHE A 136 -8.48 7.70 0.31
N ASP A 137 -9.33 8.30 1.15
CA ASP A 137 -9.38 8.02 2.59
C ASP A 137 -9.66 6.53 2.85
N GLN A 138 -10.57 5.96 2.04
CA GLN A 138 -10.94 4.55 2.12
C GLN A 138 -9.79 3.63 1.67
N LEU A 139 -9.02 4.05 0.67
CA LEU A 139 -7.83 3.33 0.21
C LEU A 139 -6.74 3.32 1.28
N VAL A 140 -6.41 4.46 1.87
CA VAL A 140 -5.41 4.57 2.95
C VAL A 140 -5.88 3.85 4.23
N GLY A 141 -7.18 3.89 4.52
CA GLY A 141 -7.79 3.32 5.73
C GLY A 141 -8.06 4.33 6.84
N GLY A 142 -7.83 5.63 6.57
CA GLY A 142 -8.10 6.75 7.47
C GLY A 142 -7.54 8.05 6.91
N ARG A 143 -8.11 9.18 7.35
CA ARG A 143 -7.69 10.52 6.96
C ARG A 143 -7.14 11.28 8.14
N PHE A 144 -6.06 12.02 7.96
CA PHE A 144 -5.57 12.99 8.94
C PHE A 144 -6.69 13.95 9.38
N ALA A 145 -6.83 14.14 10.68
CA ALA A 145 -7.79 15.06 11.26
C ALA A 145 -7.12 16.23 12.00
N SER A 146 -6.16 15.92 12.88
CA SER A 146 -5.43 16.88 13.68
C SER A 146 -4.20 16.23 14.30
N HIS A 147 -3.31 17.06 14.84
CA HIS A 147 -2.18 16.60 15.64
C HIS A 147 -1.86 17.59 16.77
N LYS A 148 -1.13 17.10 17.76
CA LYS A 148 -0.19 17.80 18.60
C LYS A 148 1.21 17.28 18.29
N THR A 149 2.19 17.58 19.12
CA THR A 149 3.55 17.06 18.99
C THR A 149 4.03 16.54 20.33
N GLY A 150 4.91 15.57 20.31
CA GLY A 150 5.49 15.03 21.55
C GLY A 150 6.44 13.87 21.30
N THR A 151 7.17 13.50 22.34
CA THR A 151 8.00 12.29 22.37
C THR A 151 7.18 11.12 22.90
N PHE A 152 7.10 10.05 22.15
CA PHE A 152 6.38 8.84 22.54
C PHE A 152 6.93 7.60 21.82
N THR A 153 6.53 6.45 22.31
CA THR A 153 6.75 5.15 21.66
C THR A 153 5.40 4.58 21.24
N ALA A 154 5.22 4.35 19.93
CA ALA A 154 4.03 3.63 19.47
C ALA A 154 4.13 2.16 19.87
N LYS A 155 3.07 1.65 20.50
CA LYS A 155 3.01 0.29 21.02
C LYS A 155 2.70 -0.70 19.92
N VAL A 156 3.53 -1.72 19.77
CA VAL A 156 3.26 -2.86 18.88
C VAL A 156 2.13 -3.72 19.48
N VAL A 157 1.08 -3.94 18.69
CA VAL A 157 -0.09 -4.75 19.10
C VAL A 157 -0.19 -6.07 18.33
N ASP A 158 0.43 -6.18 17.17
CA ASP A 158 0.55 -7.43 16.41
C ASP A 158 1.99 -7.65 15.88
N ALA A 159 2.86 -8.09 16.78
CA ALA A 159 4.28 -8.37 16.44
C ALA A 159 4.47 -9.60 15.53
N LYS A 160 3.45 -10.44 15.36
CA LYS A 160 3.55 -11.66 14.55
C LYS A 160 3.16 -11.45 13.10
N HIS A 161 2.54 -10.31 12.80
CA HIS A 161 2.14 -10.00 11.43
C HIS A 161 3.39 -9.86 10.52
N PRO A 162 3.39 -10.40 9.28
CA PRO A 162 4.55 -10.35 8.38
C PRO A 162 5.07 -8.92 8.11
N ALA A 163 4.19 -7.91 8.08
CA ALA A 163 4.57 -6.50 7.94
C ALA A 163 5.29 -5.92 9.18
N MET A 164 5.49 -6.72 10.23
CA MET A 164 6.25 -6.36 11.43
C MET A 164 7.54 -7.18 11.56
N ALA A 165 7.97 -7.87 10.51
CA ALA A 165 9.18 -8.70 10.54
C ALA A 165 10.43 -7.86 10.86
N GLY A 166 11.08 -8.15 11.99
CA GLY A 166 12.25 -7.44 12.48
C GLY A 166 12.00 -6.02 12.96
N VAL A 167 10.72 -5.59 13.09
CA VAL A 167 10.34 -4.27 13.60
C VAL A 167 10.32 -4.29 15.11
N GLU A 168 11.03 -3.32 15.71
CA GLU A 168 10.98 -3.02 17.13
C GLU A 168 10.30 -1.67 17.36
N ALA A 169 9.65 -1.52 18.51
CA ALA A 169 9.14 -0.22 18.93
C ALA A 169 10.32 0.74 19.14
N PHE A 170 10.13 2.01 18.74
CA PHE A 170 11.13 3.04 18.91
C PHE A 170 10.51 4.32 19.45
N GLU A 171 11.25 5.03 20.28
CA GLU A 171 10.86 6.34 20.75
C GLU A 171 11.25 7.40 19.73
N ALA A 172 10.32 8.31 19.42
CA ALA A 172 10.57 9.47 18.60
C ALA A 172 9.77 10.68 19.07
N TRP A 173 10.32 11.88 18.83
CA TRP A 173 9.50 13.07 18.77
C TRP A 173 8.82 13.12 17.41
N ASP A 174 7.50 13.22 17.40
CA ASP A 174 6.69 13.19 16.17
C ASP A 174 5.42 14.03 16.34
N GLU A 175 4.68 14.25 15.27
CA GLU A 175 3.31 14.74 15.33
C GLU A 175 2.38 13.63 15.81
N THR A 176 1.61 13.89 16.89
CA THR A 176 0.69 12.92 17.48
C THR A 176 -0.62 12.90 16.71
N TYR A 177 -0.60 12.32 15.49
CA TYR A 177 -1.75 12.27 14.60
C TYR A 177 -2.98 11.65 15.26
N LYS A 178 -4.13 12.27 14.96
CA LYS A 178 -5.47 11.70 15.11
C LYS A 178 -6.09 11.60 13.73
N HIS A 179 -6.71 10.47 13.44
CA HIS A 179 -7.38 10.24 12.17
C HIS A 179 -8.90 10.31 12.31
N LYS A 180 -9.56 10.46 11.17
CA LYS A 180 -11.01 10.36 10.97
C LYS A 180 -11.29 9.53 9.72
N ASN A 181 -12.56 9.29 9.41
CA ASN A 181 -12.98 8.53 8.22
C ASN A 181 -12.33 7.14 8.16
N HIS A 182 -12.16 6.49 9.31
CA HIS A 182 -11.55 5.17 9.40
C HIS A 182 -12.29 4.15 8.53
N ASN A 183 -11.54 3.44 7.69
CA ASN A 183 -12.02 2.25 7.00
C ASN A 183 -11.44 1.01 7.69
N GLU A 184 -12.25 0.36 8.50
CA GLU A 184 -11.86 -0.84 9.27
C GLU A 184 -12.01 -2.13 8.47
N LYS A 185 -12.64 -2.05 7.30
CA LYS A 185 -12.81 -3.22 6.44
C LYS A 185 -11.45 -3.71 5.96
N ASP A 186 -11.20 -5.00 6.14
CA ASP A 186 -9.96 -5.67 5.73
C ASP A 186 -8.69 -4.99 6.26
N ARG A 187 -8.79 -4.33 7.44
CA ARG A 187 -7.69 -3.62 8.12
C ARG A 187 -7.22 -4.41 9.36
N THR A 188 -5.90 -4.54 9.50
CA THR A 188 -5.24 -5.02 10.72
C THR A 188 -4.37 -3.91 11.28
N VAL A 189 -4.61 -3.53 12.54
CA VAL A 189 -3.78 -2.54 13.26
C VAL A 189 -2.56 -3.26 13.80
N LEU A 190 -1.38 -2.73 13.52
CA LEU A 190 -0.07 -3.29 13.91
C LEU A 190 0.55 -2.55 15.08
N MET A 191 0.36 -1.22 15.12
CA MET A 191 0.82 -0.37 16.22
C MET A 191 -0.27 0.64 16.58
N VAL A 192 -0.31 1.02 17.84
CA VAL A 192 -1.19 2.08 18.37
C VAL A 192 -0.38 3.12 19.10
N ARG A 193 -0.85 4.38 19.07
CA ARG A 193 -0.40 5.43 19.97
C ARG A 193 -1.33 5.44 21.18
N GLU A 194 -0.77 5.22 22.36
CA GLU A 194 -1.51 5.29 23.61
C GLU A 194 -1.72 6.74 24.06
N ILE A 195 -2.67 6.96 24.93
CA ILE A 195 -2.97 8.28 25.51
C ILE A 195 -1.79 8.73 26.38
N ALA A 196 -1.21 9.89 26.07
CA ALA A 196 -0.06 10.43 26.79
C ALA A 196 -0.44 11.23 28.06
N GLY A 197 -1.72 11.35 28.38
CA GLY A 197 -2.24 12.05 29.57
C GLY A 197 -3.54 12.79 29.28
N LYS A 198 -4.00 13.58 30.27
CA LYS A 198 -5.31 14.27 30.20
C LYS A 198 -5.40 15.36 29.13
N ASP A 199 -4.25 15.89 28.68
CA ASP A 199 -4.17 16.95 27.69
C ASP A 199 -3.88 16.41 26.28
N ASP A 200 -3.96 15.08 26.09
CA ASP A 200 -3.80 14.46 24.77
C ASP A 200 -4.93 14.91 23.80
N ASN A 201 -4.68 14.75 22.50
CA ASN A 201 -5.68 15.00 21.45
C ASN A 201 -6.57 13.78 21.15
N ILE A 202 -6.35 12.66 21.86
CA ILE A 202 -7.14 11.44 21.76
C ILE A 202 -7.71 11.03 23.11
N THR A 203 -8.83 10.29 23.09
CA THR A 203 -9.52 9.78 24.28
C THR A 203 -9.46 8.25 24.38
N GLU A 204 -8.96 7.60 23.34
CA GLU A 204 -8.74 6.16 23.23
C GLU A 204 -7.47 5.92 22.41
N PRO A 205 -6.84 4.74 22.47
CA PRO A 205 -5.64 4.45 21.68
C PRO A 205 -5.89 4.67 20.17
N GLU A 206 -5.04 5.45 19.54
CA GLU A 206 -5.14 5.78 18.11
C GLU A 206 -4.41 4.73 17.27
N PRO A 207 -5.04 4.14 16.24
CA PRO A 207 -4.34 3.35 15.24
C PRO A 207 -3.18 4.14 14.64
N TRP A 208 -1.95 3.60 14.76
CA TRP A 208 -0.73 4.32 14.37
C TRP A 208 -0.07 3.76 13.13
N THR A 209 -0.02 2.45 13.05
CA THR A 209 0.43 1.70 11.87
C THR A 209 -0.56 0.60 11.60
N TRP A 210 -0.97 0.46 10.35
CA TRP A 210 -1.89 -0.59 9.93
C TRP A 210 -1.63 -1.09 8.53
N VAL A 211 -2.18 -2.24 8.26
CA VAL A 211 -2.25 -2.83 6.93
C VAL A 211 -3.69 -3.08 6.53
N ARG A 212 -3.97 -3.11 5.24
CA ARG A 212 -5.24 -3.52 4.69
C ARG A 212 -5.09 -4.04 3.27
N THR A 213 -6.12 -4.73 2.77
CA THR A 213 -6.18 -5.15 1.39
C THR A 213 -7.20 -4.31 0.61
N GLN A 214 -6.93 -4.12 -0.68
CA GLN A 214 -7.81 -3.45 -1.63
C GLN A 214 -7.77 -4.20 -2.96
N GLY A 215 -8.85 -4.92 -3.31
CA GLY A 215 -8.80 -5.84 -4.43
C GLY A 215 -7.75 -6.92 -4.21
N LYS A 216 -6.77 -7.02 -5.11
CA LYS A 216 -5.62 -7.93 -4.97
C LYS A 216 -4.40 -7.27 -4.30
N GLY A 217 -4.42 -5.94 -4.15
CA GLY A 217 -3.30 -5.16 -3.63
C GLY A 217 -3.29 -5.04 -2.11
N ARG A 218 -2.15 -4.59 -1.60
CA ARG A 218 -1.86 -4.47 -0.18
C ARG A 218 -1.45 -3.05 0.15
N VAL A 219 -2.03 -2.47 1.19
CA VAL A 219 -1.77 -1.11 1.66
C VAL A 219 -1.18 -1.18 3.06
N PHE A 220 0.00 -0.59 3.23
CA PHE A 220 0.64 -0.41 4.53
C PHE A 220 0.73 1.08 4.84
N TYR A 221 0.17 1.52 5.95
CA TYR A 221 0.26 2.90 6.42
C TYR A 221 0.96 2.99 7.76
N THR A 222 1.76 4.05 7.96
CA THR A 222 2.25 4.46 9.27
C THR A 222 2.10 5.97 9.45
N ALA A 223 1.65 6.38 10.64
CA ALA A 223 1.55 7.78 11.03
C ALA A 223 2.90 8.38 11.49
N SER A 224 3.95 7.58 11.69
CA SER A 224 5.30 8.09 11.95
C SER A 224 5.89 8.76 10.72
N GLY A 225 6.66 9.86 10.90
CA GLY A 225 7.43 10.39 9.79
C GLY A 225 7.50 11.90 9.65
N HIS A 226 7.19 12.69 10.68
CA HIS A 226 7.13 14.15 10.55
C HIS A 226 8.44 14.77 10.07
N ASP A 227 9.56 14.45 10.72
CA ASP A 227 10.83 15.09 10.40
C ASP A 227 12.06 14.17 10.59
N GLU A 228 13.26 14.77 10.49
CA GLU A 228 14.52 14.04 10.55
C GLU A 228 14.75 13.27 11.86
N ARG A 229 14.07 13.63 12.96
CA ARG A 229 14.15 12.90 14.23
C ARG A 229 13.59 11.49 14.13
N VAL A 230 12.64 11.29 13.20
CA VAL A 230 12.11 9.99 12.83
C VAL A 230 12.91 9.39 11.68
N TRP A 231 13.11 10.13 10.59
CA TRP A 231 13.75 9.64 9.37
C TRP A 231 15.21 9.21 9.53
N LYS A 232 15.91 9.69 10.54
CA LYS A 232 17.28 9.24 10.87
C LYS A 232 17.32 7.93 11.66
N GLN A 233 16.20 7.41 12.15
CA GLN A 233 16.20 6.22 12.99
C GLN A 233 16.23 4.94 12.16
N PRO A 234 17.20 4.03 12.43
CA PRO A 234 17.24 2.73 11.75
C PRO A 234 15.98 1.89 11.98
N ALA A 235 15.33 2.02 13.15
CA ALA A 235 14.08 1.34 13.46
C ALA A 235 12.93 1.80 12.55
N PHE A 236 12.87 3.09 12.20
CA PHE A 236 11.89 3.61 11.23
C PHE A 236 12.15 3.07 9.82
N HIS A 237 13.42 3.00 9.40
CA HIS A 237 13.78 2.37 8.12
C HIS A 237 13.38 0.89 8.10
N GLN A 238 13.56 0.17 9.21
CA GLN A 238 13.12 -1.22 9.33
C GLN A 238 11.59 -1.35 9.24
N LEU A 239 10.84 -0.44 9.85
CA LEU A 239 9.38 -0.38 9.75
C LEU A 239 8.93 -0.18 8.28
N LEU A 240 9.53 0.78 7.59
CA LEU A 240 9.22 1.03 6.18
C LEU A 240 9.64 -0.14 5.28
N LYS A 241 10.81 -0.75 5.54
CA LYS A 241 11.25 -1.96 4.85
C LYS A 241 10.23 -3.09 4.98
N ALA A 242 9.79 -3.39 6.20
CA ALA A 242 8.82 -4.45 6.46
C ALA A 242 7.48 -4.16 5.76
N GLY A 243 7.02 -2.91 5.77
CA GLY A 243 5.83 -2.45 5.05
C GLY A 243 5.95 -2.60 3.53
N ILE A 244 7.08 -2.20 2.94
CA ILE A 244 7.37 -2.37 1.52
C ILE A 244 7.37 -3.86 1.15
N LEU A 245 8.13 -4.69 1.87
CA LEU A 245 8.20 -6.14 1.63
C LEU A 245 6.83 -6.80 1.68
N TRP A 246 6.01 -6.45 2.69
CA TRP A 246 4.66 -6.97 2.82
C TRP A 246 3.74 -6.50 1.70
N SER A 247 3.86 -5.22 1.27
CA SER A 247 2.99 -4.64 0.25
C SER A 247 3.15 -5.28 -1.13
N VAL A 248 4.35 -5.75 -1.47
CA VAL A 248 4.61 -6.44 -2.74
C VAL A 248 4.20 -7.91 -2.72
N GLY A 249 3.94 -8.48 -1.56
CA GLY A 249 3.43 -9.84 -1.43
C GLY A 249 4.43 -10.93 -1.76
N ASP A 250 3.90 -12.18 -1.85
CA ASP A 250 4.68 -13.38 -2.16
C ASP A 250 4.90 -13.58 -3.69
N ALA A 251 4.65 -12.55 -4.49
CA ALA A 251 4.78 -12.59 -5.96
C ALA A 251 6.25 -12.56 -6.41
N ARG A 252 7.11 -13.38 -5.78
CA ARG A 252 8.53 -13.53 -6.10
C ARG A 252 8.89 -14.98 -6.32
#